data_23d0d95834607bd6355db2bb370613f5
#
_entry.id   23d0d95834607bd6355db2bb370613f5
#
_cell.length_a   1.000
_cell.length_b   1.000
_cell.length_c   1.000
_cell.angle_alpha   90.00
_cell.angle_beta   90.00
_cell.angle_gamma   90.00
#
_symmetry.space_group_name_H-M   'P 1'
#
loop_
_entity.id
_entity.type
_entity.pdbx_description
1 polymer ?
#
loop_
_entity_poly.entity_id
_entity_poly.type
_entity_poly.pdbx_seq_one_letter_code
_entity_poly.pdbx_strand_id
1 'polypeptide(L)'
;MADAPFVYLDWAATAPLLLEAARAMAPYLEAGAAGLVQGNGNANALHTAGRDAFKTLEAARRDIARTLDARPSEIIFTSGATEADNAALIGIVEGILAKRGVNIGFGSHAKGKALEAAPSVIVSAIEHDAVLEAAEVLRRRGMEVLFVSPDKRGTITPEALAHVLDTATDPLLVSIMALNNETGALADITQLAELAHRSGAFFHSDATQAFGKIPLSVKQTGVDALSLSSHKIGGPKGVGALFLKTRTPFGAQIVGGGQEANLRSGTQNIAGVVGFAAAAQASHEQLEAASAHMRALRDRLFSGLSELSGVEAFIDPRSLDYGPHIVTVLCPGFESETLILQLDRRGVCVSGGSACSSSDLEPSHVLSAMGIDRDRALGMVRFSLGPTTTEEDIDHAVRMLREVVK
;
A
#
# COMPACT_ATOMS: atom_id res chain seq x y z
N MET A 1 12.19 -32.41 -15.43
CA MET A 1 11.95 -31.00 -15.85
C MET A 1 13.21 -30.27 -15.46
N ALA A 2 14.17 -30.15 -16.41
CA ALA A 2 15.43 -29.47 -16.19
C ALA A 2 15.17 -27.96 -16.18
N ASP A 3 15.63 -27.31 -15.10
CA ASP A 3 16.01 -25.90 -14.95
C ASP A 3 15.44 -24.87 -15.94
N ALA A 4 14.11 -24.68 -15.94
CA ALA A 4 13.56 -23.43 -16.43
C ALA A 4 14.06 -22.32 -15.46
N PRO A 5 14.59 -21.20 -15.95
CA PRO A 5 15.03 -20.10 -15.10
C PRO A 5 13.85 -19.61 -14.29
N PHE A 6 14.04 -19.44 -12.97
CA PHE A 6 13.01 -18.86 -12.10
C PHE A 6 13.11 -17.34 -12.15
N VAL A 7 12.16 -16.70 -12.83
CA VAL A 7 12.08 -15.24 -13.00
C VAL A 7 10.90 -14.71 -12.19
N TYR A 8 11.19 -13.91 -11.17
CA TYR A 8 10.18 -13.36 -10.28
C TYR A 8 9.85 -11.91 -10.64
N LEU A 9 8.70 -11.71 -11.28
CA LEU A 9 8.16 -10.41 -11.70
C LEU A 9 6.81 -10.10 -11.04
N ASP A 10 6.66 -10.46 -9.76
CA ASP A 10 5.47 -10.17 -8.96
C ASP A 10 5.81 -9.45 -7.64
N TRP A 11 6.75 -8.52 -7.71
CA TRP A 11 7.21 -7.72 -6.56
C TRP A 11 6.10 -6.84 -5.95
N ALA A 12 5.12 -6.42 -6.74
CA ALA A 12 3.98 -5.66 -6.24
C ALA A 12 3.03 -6.51 -5.38
N ALA A 13 2.99 -7.84 -5.56
CA ALA A 13 2.25 -8.72 -4.66
C ALA A 13 3.01 -8.93 -3.34
N THR A 14 4.30 -9.27 -3.41
CA THR A 14 5.19 -9.35 -2.24
C THR A 14 6.65 -9.29 -2.68
N ALA A 15 7.48 -8.50 -2.02
CA ALA A 15 8.91 -8.52 -2.26
C ALA A 15 9.57 -9.71 -1.53
N PRO A 16 10.59 -10.36 -2.10
CA PRO A 16 11.46 -11.28 -1.37
C PRO A 16 12.07 -10.60 -0.14
N LEU A 17 12.25 -11.35 0.93
CA LEU A 17 12.85 -10.82 2.16
C LEU A 17 14.30 -10.38 1.90
N LEU A 18 14.62 -9.12 2.20
CA LEU A 18 15.97 -8.60 2.08
C LEU A 18 16.92 -9.24 3.11
N LEU A 19 18.18 -9.40 2.72
CA LEU A 19 19.21 -9.96 3.59
C LEU A 19 19.42 -9.09 4.84
N GLU A 20 19.35 -7.78 4.69
CA GLU A 20 19.42 -6.80 5.78
C GLU A 20 18.30 -7.02 6.80
N ALA A 21 17.07 -7.20 6.33
CA ALA A 21 15.93 -7.50 7.19
C ALA A 21 16.07 -8.85 7.89
N ALA A 22 16.47 -9.90 7.16
CA ALA A 22 16.69 -11.23 7.73
C ALA A 22 17.77 -11.22 8.81
N ARG A 23 18.90 -10.55 8.56
CA ARG A 23 20.00 -10.41 9.53
C ARG A 23 19.58 -9.60 10.76
N ALA A 24 18.83 -8.51 10.56
CA ALA A 24 18.35 -7.69 11.66
C ALA A 24 17.35 -8.44 12.57
N MET A 25 16.52 -9.31 12.00
CA MET A 25 15.54 -10.11 12.73
C MET A 25 16.18 -11.28 13.50
N ALA A 26 17.25 -11.89 12.96
CA ALA A 26 17.79 -13.15 13.44
C ALA A 26 18.06 -13.20 14.97
N PRO A 27 18.67 -12.17 15.62
CA PRO A 27 18.89 -12.19 17.06
C PRO A 27 17.62 -12.30 17.90
N TYR A 28 16.52 -11.73 17.41
CA TYR A 28 15.22 -11.70 18.10
C TYR A 28 14.39 -12.97 17.89
N LEU A 29 14.83 -13.87 17.00
CA LEU A 29 14.18 -15.15 16.70
C LEU A 29 14.86 -16.33 17.40
N GLU A 30 15.92 -16.07 18.18
CA GLU A 30 16.58 -17.11 18.96
C GLU A 30 15.64 -17.70 20.02
N ALA A 31 15.69 -19.03 20.18
CA ALA A 31 14.82 -19.76 21.10
C ALA A 31 15.21 -19.56 22.56
N GLY A 32 14.23 -19.62 23.46
CA GLY A 32 14.44 -19.62 24.91
C GLY A 32 14.96 -18.28 25.46
N ALA A 33 15.78 -18.37 26.51
CA ALA A 33 16.33 -17.19 27.21
C ALA A 33 17.28 -16.35 26.35
N ALA A 34 17.91 -16.94 25.33
CA ALA A 34 18.80 -16.22 24.42
C ALA A 34 18.06 -15.08 23.68
N GLY A 35 16.88 -15.35 23.13
CA GLY A 35 16.06 -14.32 22.48
C GLY A 35 15.63 -13.19 23.43
N LEU A 36 15.34 -13.49 24.70
CA LEU A 36 15.01 -12.46 25.69
C LEU A 36 16.20 -11.56 26.02
N VAL A 37 17.42 -12.10 26.08
CA VAL A 37 18.64 -11.32 26.29
C VAL A 37 18.93 -10.41 25.10
N GLN A 38 18.55 -10.82 23.89
CA GLN A 38 18.66 -9.99 22.67
C GLN A 38 17.59 -8.90 22.54
N GLY A 39 16.68 -8.78 23.53
CA GLY A 39 15.66 -7.73 23.53
C GLY A 39 14.31 -8.14 22.89
N ASN A 40 14.02 -9.45 22.77
CA ASN A 40 12.70 -9.94 22.34
C ASN A 40 11.76 -10.16 23.53
N GLY A 41 11.83 -9.30 24.54
CA GLY A 41 10.91 -9.29 25.66
C GLY A 41 9.63 -8.53 25.37
N ASN A 42 8.71 -8.51 26.35
CA ASN A 42 7.54 -7.64 26.26
C ASN A 42 7.94 -6.19 26.55
N ALA A 43 7.83 -5.30 25.55
CA ALA A 43 8.24 -3.88 25.66
C ALA A 43 7.52 -3.08 26.76
N ASN A 44 6.41 -3.58 27.29
CA ASN A 44 5.68 -2.94 28.39
C ASN A 44 6.10 -3.47 29.80
N ALA A 45 7.02 -4.45 29.87
CA ALA A 45 7.48 -4.98 31.14
C ALA A 45 8.58 -4.11 31.77
N LEU A 46 8.57 -3.98 33.09
CA LEU A 46 9.50 -3.09 33.82
C LEU A 46 10.89 -3.71 34.02
N HIS A 47 11.05 -5.01 33.87
CA HIS A 47 12.34 -5.70 34.03
C HIS A 47 13.26 -5.46 32.81
N THR A 48 14.53 -5.85 32.92
CA THR A 48 15.58 -5.54 31.93
C THR A 48 15.20 -5.99 30.51
N ALA A 49 14.76 -7.23 30.31
CA ALA A 49 14.38 -7.72 28.99
C ALA A 49 13.23 -6.89 28.36
N GLY A 50 12.29 -6.41 29.18
CA GLY A 50 11.21 -5.51 28.70
C GLY A 50 11.75 -4.13 28.30
N ARG A 51 12.60 -3.54 29.13
CA ARG A 51 13.22 -2.24 28.81
C ARG A 51 14.11 -2.31 27.56
N ASP A 52 14.79 -3.41 27.33
CA ASP A 52 15.62 -3.57 26.14
C ASP A 52 14.75 -3.78 24.89
N ALA A 53 13.66 -4.55 24.99
CA ALA A 53 12.65 -4.65 23.94
C ALA A 53 12.04 -3.28 23.61
N PHE A 54 11.72 -2.46 24.62
CA PHE A 54 11.22 -1.10 24.41
C PHE A 54 12.23 -0.20 23.67
N LYS A 55 13.53 -0.24 24.07
CA LYS A 55 14.57 0.51 23.37
C LYS A 55 14.70 0.10 21.91
N THR A 56 14.62 -1.20 21.63
CA THR A 56 14.65 -1.77 20.27
C THR A 56 13.45 -1.28 19.45
N LEU A 57 12.24 -1.38 20.00
CA LEU A 57 11.02 -0.91 19.37
C LEU A 57 11.11 0.58 19.01
N GLU A 58 11.56 1.40 19.95
CA GLU A 58 11.68 2.85 19.73
C GLU A 58 12.84 3.22 18.79
N ALA A 59 13.90 2.42 18.70
CA ALA A 59 14.93 2.59 17.69
C ALA A 59 14.37 2.33 16.28
N ALA A 60 13.69 1.20 16.09
CA ALA A 60 13.04 0.88 14.82
C ALA A 60 11.99 1.94 14.39
N ARG A 61 11.22 2.45 15.36
CA ARG A 61 10.26 3.54 15.13
C ARG A 61 10.94 4.82 14.63
N ARG A 62 12.06 5.20 15.23
CA ARG A 62 12.87 6.36 14.79
C ARG A 62 13.42 6.16 13.38
N ASP A 63 13.85 4.95 13.05
CA ASP A 63 14.42 4.66 11.74
C ASP A 63 13.35 4.75 10.64
N ILE A 64 12.16 4.17 10.84
CA ILE A 64 11.04 4.33 9.90
C ILE A 64 10.60 5.80 9.81
N ALA A 65 10.48 6.51 10.93
CA ALA A 65 10.09 7.92 10.92
C ALA A 65 11.06 8.79 10.11
N ARG A 66 12.37 8.49 10.18
CA ARG A 66 13.40 9.21 9.43
C ARG A 66 13.23 9.05 7.92
N THR A 67 12.84 7.87 7.43
CA THR A 67 12.64 7.63 5.98
C THR A 67 11.45 8.39 5.40
N LEU A 68 10.58 8.93 6.25
CA LEU A 68 9.38 9.69 5.88
C LEU A 68 9.46 11.18 6.25
N ASP A 69 10.54 11.66 6.84
CA ASP A 69 10.60 12.98 7.48
C ASP A 69 9.54 13.19 8.59
N ALA A 70 9.09 12.10 9.23
CA ALA A 70 8.11 12.11 10.31
C ALA A 70 8.75 12.24 11.69
N ARG A 71 7.93 12.49 12.71
CA ARG A 71 8.33 12.32 14.10
C ARG A 71 8.12 10.86 14.51
N PRO A 72 8.96 10.28 15.37
CA PRO A 72 8.74 8.92 15.88
C PRO A 72 7.36 8.72 16.50
N SER A 73 6.83 9.72 17.23
CA SER A 73 5.51 9.66 17.84
C SER A 73 4.34 9.65 16.85
N GLU A 74 4.59 9.83 15.56
CA GLU A 74 3.61 9.80 14.47
C GLU A 74 3.58 8.45 13.74
N ILE A 75 4.43 7.50 14.13
CA ILE A 75 4.46 6.15 13.58
C ILE A 75 3.78 5.19 14.55
N ILE A 76 2.77 4.47 14.07
CA ILE A 76 2.02 3.45 14.82
C ILE A 76 2.26 2.12 14.11
N PHE A 77 2.79 1.12 14.80
CA PHE A 77 2.97 -0.21 14.23
C PHE A 77 1.66 -0.95 14.10
N THR A 78 1.46 -1.57 12.92
CA THR A 78 0.31 -2.38 12.56
C THR A 78 0.74 -3.76 12.08
N SER A 79 -0.20 -4.65 11.76
CA SER A 79 0.09 -5.97 11.17
C SER A 79 0.32 -5.92 9.66
N GLY A 80 0.10 -4.78 9.02
CA GLY A 80 0.24 -4.56 7.58
C GLY A 80 -0.55 -3.35 7.11
N ALA A 81 -0.49 -3.05 5.81
CA ALA A 81 -1.22 -1.93 5.23
C ALA A 81 -2.73 -2.06 5.39
N THR A 82 -3.29 -3.25 5.23
CA THR A 82 -4.74 -3.47 5.41
C THR A 82 -5.24 -3.01 6.79
N GLU A 83 -4.49 -3.30 7.86
CA GLU A 83 -4.82 -2.76 9.19
C GLU A 83 -4.63 -1.25 9.25
N ALA A 84 -3.55 -0.73 8.63
CA ALA A 84 -3.27 0.71 8.62
C ALA A 84 -4.36 1.50 7.87
N ASP A 85 -4.83 1.02 6.71
CA ASP A 85 -5.91 1.62 5.92
C ASP A 85 -7.24 1.63 6.70
N ASN A 86 -7.63 0.49 7.26
CA ASN A 86 -8.82 0.40 8.09
C ASN A 86 -8.73 1.34 9.30
N ALA A 87 -7.58 1.36 9.99
CA ALA A 87 -7.36 2.22 11.13
C ALA A 87 -7.40 3.70 10.72
N ALA A 88 -6.82 4.08 9.57
CA ALA A 88 -6.85 5.45 9.07
C ALA A 88 -8.28 5.89 8.75
N LEU A 89 -8.99 5.15 7.88
CA LEU A 89 -10.32 5.56 7.44
C LEU A 89 -11.31 5.59 8.62
N ILE A 90 -11.44 4.46 9.31
CA ILE A 90 -12.43 4.31 10.38
C ILE A 90 -12.01 5.14 11.59
N GLY A 91 -10.72 5.07 11.99
CA GLY A 91 -10.23 5.75 13.17
C GLY A 91 -10.27 7.26 13.08
N ILE A 92 -9.93 7.86 11.93
CA ILE A 92 -10.00 9.32 11.73
C ILE A 92 -11.45 9.77 11.76
N VAL A 93 -12.35 9.12 11.03
CA VAL A 93 -13.78 9.49 11.00
C VAL A 93 -14.40 9.36 12.39
N GLU A 94 -14.16 8.26 13.11
CA GLU A 94 -14.62 8.11 14.51
C GLU A 94 -14.05 9.19 15.43
N GLY A 95 -12.77 9.51 15.30
CA GLY A 95 -12.11 10.55 16.08
C GLY A 95 -12.68 11.95 15.85
N ILE A 96 -13.03 12.29 14.60
CA ILE A 96 -13.67 13.57 14.23
C ILE A 96 -15.08 13.62 14.84
N LEU A 97 -15.87 12.58 14.63
CA LEU A 97 -17.25 12.53 15.10
C LEU A 97 -17.35 12.50 16.63
N ALA A 98 -16.42 11.80 17.30
CA ALA A 98 -16.33 11.81 18.77
C ALA A 98 -16.08 13.21 19.33
N LYS A 99 -15.20 14.02 18.70
CA LYS A 99 -15.02 15.43 19.07
C LYS A 99 -16.27 16.28 18.87
N ARG A 100 -17.16 15.89 17.96
CA ARG A 100 -18.47 16.54 17.73
C ARG A 100 -19.57 15.99 18.63
N GLY A 101 -19.26 15.03 19.52
CA GLY A 101 -20.22 14.37 20.41
C GLY A 101 -21.08 13.31 19.71
N VAL A 102 -20.70 12.88 18.51
CA VAL A 102 -21.34 11.79 17.74
C VAL A 102 -20.51 10.52 17.91
N ASN A 103 -21.17 9.39 18.18
CA ASN A 103 -20.50 8.11 18.33
C ASN A 103 -21.05 7.09 17.33
N ILE A 104 -20.18 6.61 16.43
CA ILE A 104 -20.48 5.59 15.41
C ILE A 104 -19.68 4.29 15.64
N GLY A 105 -18.90 4.19 16.72
CA GLY A 105 -18.03 3.05 17.02
C GLY A 105 -18.78 1.76 17.31
N PHE A 106 -18.11 0.61 17.14
CA PHE A 106 -18.65 -0.71 17.47
C PHE A 106 -18.96 -0.81 18.97
N GLY A 107 -20.18 -1.23 19.30
CA GLY A 107 -20.60 -1.49 20.68
C GLY A 107 -20.85 -0.23 21.53
N SER A 108 -20.88 0.94 20.91
CA SER A 108 -21.25 2.14 21.63
C SER A 108 -22.74 2.14 21.97
N HIS A 109 -23.09 1.78 23.22
CA HIS A 109 -24.41 2.07 23.82
C HIS A 109 -24.51 3.54 24.23
N ALA A 110 -23.54 4.39 23.84
CA ALA A 110 -23.56 5.79 24.17
C ALA A 110 -24.66 6.50 23.35
N LYS A 111 -25.51 7.24 24.08
CA LYS A 111 -26.48 8.17 23.50
C LYS A 111 -25.75 9.32 22.83
N GLY A 112 -25.20 9.09 21.60
CA GLY A 112 -24.68 10.14 20.75
C GLY A 112 -25.81 10.96 20.14
N LYS A 113 -25.52 12.20 19.73
CA LYS A 113 -26.42 12.96 18.86
C LYS A 113 -26.59 12.19 17.54
N ALA A 114 -27.79 12.15 17.02
CA ALA A 114 -28.02 11.71 15.64
C ALA A 114 -27.30 12.68 14.68
N LEU A 115 -26.78 12.15 13.58
CA LEU A 115 -26.27 12.97 12.49
C LEU A 115 -27.46 13.71 11.85
N GLU A 116 -27.40 15.03 11.76
CA GLU A 116 -28.41 15.86 11.09
C GLU A 116 -28.36 15.68 9.57
N ALA A 117 -27.17 15.46 9.02
CA ALA A 117 -26.91 15.07 7.64
C ALA A 117 -25.75 14.07 7.63
N ALA A 118 -25.68 13.19 6.63
CA ALA A 118 -24.59 12.25 6.46
C ALA A 118 -23.34 13.00 6.02
N PRO A 119 -22.26 13.07 6.84
CA PRO A 119 -21.02 13.65 6.37
C PRO A 119 -20.35 12.73 5.35
N SER A 120 -19.55 13.33 4.44
CA SER A 120 -18.97 12.61 3.33
C SER A 120 -17.56 12.08 3.66
N VAL A 121 -17.28 10.87 3.16
CA VAL A 121 -15.95 10.28 3.04
C VAL A 121 -15.69 10.06 1.55
N ILE A 122 -14.56 10.53 1.06
CA ILE A 122 -14.22 10.52 -0.36
C ILE A 122 -13.06 9.56 -0.57
N VAL A 123 -13.21 8.59 -1.47
CA VAL A 123 -12.14 7.63 -1.81
C VAL A 123 -11.97 7.56 -3.32
N SER A 124 -10.77 7.20 -3.80
CA SER A 124 -10.63 6.96 -5.23
C SER A 124 -11.29 5.64 -5.64
N ALA A 125 -11.79 5.57 -6.87
CA ALA A 125 -12.40 4.34 -7.39
C ALA A 125 -11.37 3.25 -7.73
N ILE A 126 -10.08 3.55 -7.61
CA ILE A 126 -8.96 2.65 -7.93
C ILE A 126 -8.13 2.26 -6.70
N GLU A 127 -8.70 2.41 -5.50
CA GLU A 127 -8.04 2.02 -4.26
C GLU A 127 -7.89 0.49 -4.14
N HIS A 128 -6.98 0.07 -3.27
CA HIS A 128 -6.94 -1.33 -2.83
C HIS A 128 -8.21 -1.68 -2.03
N ASP A 129 -8.63 -2.95 -2.09
CA ASP A 129 -9.84 -3.45 -1.39
C ASP A 129 -9.85 -3.08 0.11
N ALA A 130 -8.68 -3.00 0.76
CA ALA A 130 -8.59 -2.58 2.16
C ALA A 130 -9.18 -1.19 2.43
N VAL A 131 -9.06 -0.26 1.47
CA VAL A 131 -9.65 1.08 1.53
C VAL A 131 -11.11 1.06 1.12
N LEU A 132 -11.45 0.36 0.01
CA LEU A 132 -12.83 0.27 -0.50
C LEU A 132 -13.76 -0.38 0.52
N GLU A 133 -13.35 -1.49 1.12
CA GLU A 133 -14.12 -2.19 2.15
C GLU A 133 -14.22 -1.38 3.46
N ALA A 134 -13.17 -0.67 3.85
CA ALA A 134 -13.24 0.25 5.00
C ALA A 134 -14.22 1.41 4.75
N ALA A 135 -14.26 1.95 3.52
CA ALA A 135 -15.23 2.96 3.12
C ALA A 135 -16.67 2.41 3.14
N GLU A 136 -16.86 1.14 2.71
CA GLU A 136 -18.16 0.48 2.78
C GLU A 136 -18.62 0.25 4.23
N VAL A 137 -17.70 -0.05 5.15
CA VAL A 137 -18.00 -0.08 6.60
C VAL A 137 -18.49 1.29 7.07
N LEU A 138 -17.88 2.38 6.65
CA LEU A 138 -18.30 3.75 6.99
C LEU A 138 -19.66 4.08 6.38
N ARG A 139 -19.96 3.65 5.15
CA ARG A 139 -21.30 3.79 4.53
C ARG A 139 -22.37 3.10 5.38
N ARG A 140 -22.14 1.86 5.80
CA ARG A 140 -23.06 1.12 6.70
C ARG A 140 -23.24 1.80 8.06
N ARG A 141 -22.29 2.65 8.47
CA ARG A 141 -22.38 3.46 9.70
C ARG A 141 -23.03 4.85 9.49
N GLY A 142 -23.58 5.10 8.29
CA GLY A 142 -24.32 6.31 7.97
C GLY A 142 -23.50 7.45 7.37
N MET A 143 -22.28 7.19 6.91
CA MET A 143 -21.51 8.16 6.13
C MET A 143 -21.94 8.11 4.66
N GLU A 144 -21.93 9.27 3.99
CA GLU A 144 -21.96 9.32 2.55
C GLU A 144 -20.58 8.96 1.99
N VAL A 145 -20.48 7.94 1.14
CA VAL A 145 -19.22 7.56 0.49
C VAL A 145 -19.27 7.98 -0.97
N LEU A 146 -18.39 8.89 -1.34
CA LEU A 146 -18.24 9.43 -2.69
C LEU A 146 -16.96 8.88 -3.34
N PHE A 147 -17.02 8.60 -4.64
CA PHE A 147 -15.89 8.07 -5.38
C PHE A 147 -15.32 9.08 -6.36
N VAL A 148 -13.98 9.23 -6.38
CA VAL A 148 -13.27 9.99 -7.40
C VAL A 148 -12.82 9.04 -8.50
N SER A 149 -13.27 9.25 -9.72
CA SER A 149 -12.87 8.44 -10.88
C SER A 149 -11.49 8.85 -11.38
N PRO A 150 -10.67 7.86 -11.84
CA PRO A 150 -9.38 8.13 -12.48
C PRO A 150 -9.59 8.73 -13.89
N ASP A 151 -8.54 9.33 -14.42
CA ASP A 151 -8.45 9.65 -15.84
C ASP A 151 -8.07 8.39 -16.67
N LYS A 152 -7.95 8.54 -17.99
CA LYS A 152 -7.58 7.45 -18.89
C LYS A 152 -6.15 6.90 -18.66
N ARG A 153 -5.31 7.62 -17.92
CA ARG A 153 -3.97 7.21 -17.53
C ARG A 153 -3.95 6.45 -16.20
N GLY A 154 -5.11 6.33 -15.53
CA GLY A 154 -5.25 5.65 -14.26
C GLY A 154 -4.84 6.49 -13.06
N THR A 155 -4.73 7.83 -13.21
CA THR A 155 -4.41 8.75 -12.11
C THR A 155 -5.63 9.53 -11.65
N ILE A 156 -5.64 9.92 -10.38
CA ILE A 156 -6.64 10.83 -9.82
C ILE A 156 -6.12 12.26 -9.98
N THR A 157 -6.84 13.07 -10.76
CA THR A 157 -6.45 14.46 -10.99
C THR A 157 -7.02 15.40 -9.94
N PRO A 158 -6.37 16.56 -9.69
CA PRO A 158 -6.92 17.60 -8.82
C PRO A 158 -8.31 18.07 -9.24
N GLU A 159 -8.58 18.16 -10.55
CA GLU A 159 -9.88 18.57 -11.08
C GLU A 159 -10.98 17.57 -10.79
N ALA A 160 -10.67 16.26 -10.89
CA ALA A 160 -11.59 15.19 -10.55
C ALA A 160 -11.98 15.22 -9.06
N LEU A 161 -10.98 15.41 -8.18
CA LEU A 161 -11.22 15.55 -6.74
C LEU A 161 -12.03 16.82 -6.43
N ALA A 162 -11.67 17.97 -7.04
CA ALA A 162 -12.38 19.23 -6.81
C ALA A 162 -13.88 19.10 -7.18
N HIS A 163 -14.18 18.45 -8.30
CA HIS A 163 -15.57 18.22 -8.72
C HIS A 163 -16.38 17.41 -7.69
N VAL A 164 -15.77 16.38 -7.08
CA VAL A 164 -16.42 15.58 -6.03
C VAL A 164 -16.57 16.39 -4.74
N LEU A 165 -15.54 17.15 -4.36
CA LEU A 165 -15.58 18.01 -3.16
C LEU A 165 -16.68 19.10 -3.25
N ASP A 166 -16.96 19.64 -4.45
CA ASP A 166 -18.02 20.62 -4.67
C ASP A 166 -19.44 20.06 -4.41
N THR A 167 -19.60 18.74 -4.47
CA THR A 167 -20.88 18.05 -4.21
C THR A 167 -20.95 17.43 -2.80
N ALA A 168 -19.83 17.30 -2.13
CA ALA A 168 -19.71 16.63 -0.84
C ALA A 168 -20.36 17.43 0.30
N THR A 169 -21.12 16.76 1.15
CA THR A 169 -21.68 17.34 2.37
C THR A 169 -20.72 17.11 3.54
N ASP A 170 -20.23 18.18 4.17
CA ASP A 170 -19.35 18.10 5.36
C ASP A 170 -18.22 17.04 5.20
N PRO A 171 -17.31 17.22 4.23
CA PRO A 171 -16.29 16.21 3.93
C PRO A 171 -15.35 16.02 5.12
N LEU A 172 -15.26 14.81 5.65
CA LEU A 172 -14.43 14.48 6.82
C LEU A 172 -13.05 13.98 6.43
N LEU A 173 -13.00 13.13 5.39
CA LEU A 173 -11.79 12.44 4.98
C LEU A 173 -11.78 12.22 3.47
N VAL A 174 -10.63 12.47 2.87
CA VAL A 174 -10.28 12.05 1.51
C VAL A 174 -9.20 10.99 1.60
N SER A 175 -9.35 9.86 0.88
CA SER A 175 -8.35 8.79 0.82
C SER A 175 -8.04 8.48 -0.65
N ILE A 176 -6.79 8.74 -1.06
CA ILE A 176 -6.30 8.49 -2.43
C ILE A 176 -4.90 7.89 -2.35
N MET A 177 -4.71 6.72 -2.96
CA MET A 177 -3.43 6.04 -2.97
C MET A 177 -2.35 6.82 -3.72
N ALA A 178 -1.11 6.74 -3.23
CA ALA A 178 0.01 7.47 -3.81
C ALA A 178 0.50 6.85 -5.13
N LEU A 179 0.43 5.52 -5.25
CA LEU A 179 0.83 4.75 -6.43
C LEU A 179 -0.08 3.54 -6.59
N ASN A 180 -0.73 3.45 -7.75
CA ASN A 180 -1.65 2.35 -8.01
C ASN A 180 -0.90 1.03 -8.22
N ASN A 181 -1.33 -0.01 -7.51
CA ASN A 181 -0.68 -1.33 -7.48
C ASN A 181 -0.88 -2.15 -8.75
N GLU A 182 -1.78 -1.76 -9.65
CA GLU A 182 -2.06 -2.45 -10.89
C GLU A 182 -1.47 -1.73 -12.10
N THR A 183 -1.70 -0.44 -12.23
CA THR A 183 -1.25 0.37 -13.37
C THR A 183 0.11 1.02 -13.17
N GLY A 184 0.53 1.19 -11.92
CA GLY A 184 1.70 1.96 -11.57
C GLY A 184 1.51 3.48 -11.63
N ALA A 185 0.30 3.97 -11.94
CA ALA A 185 0.01 5.40 -12.02
C ALA A 185 0.24 6.10 -10.67
N LEU A 186 0.84 7.27 -10.70
CA LEU A 186 1.10 8.13 -9.53
C LEU A 186 -0.03 9.15 -9.38
N ALA A 187 -0.39 9.46 -8.14
CA ALA A 187 -1.20 10.59 -7.79
C ALA A 187 -0.34 11.70 -7.18
N ASP A 188 -0.59 12.95 -7.53
CA ASP A 188 0.03 14.09 -6.84
C ASP A 188 -0.66 14.31 -5.48
N ILE A 189 -0.28 13.46 -4.51
CA ILE A 189 -0.87 13.52 -3.16
C ILE A 189 -0.62 14.84 -2.44
N THR A 190 0.34 15.66 -2.88
CA THR A 190 0.56 17.00 -2.34
C THR A 190 -0.58 17.94 -2.74
N GLN A 191 -0.86 18.04 -4.03
CA GLN A 191 -1.97 18.88 -4.51
C GLN A 191 -3.33 18.38 -4.03
N LEU A 192 -3.52 17.06 -3.98
CA LEU A 192 -4.76 16.44 -3.53
C LEU A 192 -5.00 16.68 -2.02
N ALA A 193 -3.95 16.60 -1.19
CA ALA A 193 -4.04 16.92 0.24
C ALA A 193 -4.38 18.42 0.47
N GLU A 194 -3.77 19.31 -0.30
CA GLU A 194 -4.10 20.74 -0.24
C GLU A 194 -5.57 21.02 -0.60
N LEU A 195 -6.11 20.33 -1.61
CA LEU A 195 -7.52 20.44 -1.99
C LEU A 195 -8.45 19.95 -0.87
N ALA A 196 -8.17 18.78 -0.31
CA ALA A 196 -8.94 18.21 0.81
C ALA A 196 -8.95 19.17 2.01
N HIS A 197 -7.78 19.71 2.38
CA HIS A 197 -7.66 20.64 3.50
C HIS A 197 -8.43 21.94 3.28
N ARG A 198 -8.44 22.49 2.06
CA ARG A 198 -9.25 23.67 1.74
C ARG A 198 -10.75 23.44 1.93
N SER A 199 -11.20 22.20 1.76
CA SER A 199 -12.59 21.80 2.00
C SER A 199 -12.88 21.38 3.45
N GLY A 200 -11.85 21.43 4.34
CA GLY A 200 -11.97 21.06 5.75
C GLY A 200 -11.82 19.56 6.02
N ALA A 201 -11.54 18.74 5.02
CA ALA A 201 -11.33 17.30 5.15
C ALA A 201 -9.87 16.97 5.54
N PHE A 202 -9.67 15.89 6.30
CA PHE A 202 -8.36 15.27 6.46
C PHE A 202 -7.99 14.48 5.19
N PHE A 203 -6.69 14.21 5.00
CA PHE A 203 -6.20 13.46 3.84
C PHE A 203 -5.37 12.26 4.27
N HIS A 204 -5.80 11.08 3.83
CA HIS A 204 -5.08 9.81 3.95
C HIS A 204 -4.58 9.36 2.57
N SER A 205 -3.44 8.68 2.54
CA SER A 205 -2.96 8.00 1.35
C SER A 205 -2.45 6.59 1.68
N ASP A 206 -2.89 5.60 0.92
CA ASP A 206 -2.19 4.31 0.88
C ASP A 206 -0.91 4.48 0.08
N ALA A 207 0.24 4.42 0.77
CA ALA A 207 1.57 4.52 0.17
C ALA A 207 2.28 3.16 0.06
N THR A 208 1.55 2.07 0.17
CA THR A 208 2.10 0.70 0.18
C THR A 208 2.96 0.41 -1.04
N GLN A 209 2.60 0.89 -2.22
CA GLN A 209 3.40 0.72 -3.43
C GLN A 209 4.41 1.84 -3.65
N ALA A 210 4.24 3.00 -3.01
CA ALA A 210 5.13 4.16 -3.15
C ALA A 210 6.33 4.09 -2.22
N PHE A 211 6.13 3.66 -0.96
CA PHE A 211 7.16 3.61 0.07
C PHE A 211 8.36 2.75 -0.35
N GLY A 212 9.56 3.32 -0.23
CA GLY A 212 10.82 2.66 -0.60
C GLY A 212 11.04 2.48 -2.11
N LYS A 213 10.19 3.07 -2.97
CA LYS A 213 10.30 3.00 -4.45
C LYS A 213 10.34 4.36 -5.13
N ILE A 214 9.72 5.37 -4.49
CA ILE A 214 9.78 6.78 -4.90
C ILE A 214 10.07 7.66 -3.69
N PRO A 215 10.59 8.88 -3.87
CA PRO A 215 10.74 9.84 -2.76
C PRO A 215 9.39 10.12 -2.10
N LEU A 216 9.36 10.05 -0.77
CA LEU A 216 8.14 10.26 0.00
C LEU A 216 8.47 10.98 1.30
N SER A 217 7.95 12.21 1.48
CA SER A 217 8.13 13.03 2.68
C SER A 217 6.78 13.54 3.15
N VAL A 218 6.37 13.16 4.36
CA VAL A 218 5.10 13.62 4.94
C VAL A 218 5.08 15.13 5.25
N LYS A 219 6.26 15.74 5.38
CA LYS A 219 6.37 17.20 5.52
C LYS A 219 6.06 17.92 4.21
N GLN A 220 6.49 17.35 3.08
CA GLN A 220 6.29 17.94 1.76
C GLN A 220 4.88 17.70 1.26
N THR A 221 4.38 16.46 1.41
CA THR A 221 3.04 16.09 0.94
C THR A 221 1.92 16.68 1.78
N GLY A 222 2.18 16.95 3.06
CA GLY A 222 1.18 17.52 3.96
C GLY A 222 0.08 16.55 4.40
N VAL A 223 0.14 15.28 4.02
CA VAL A 223 -0.86 14.25 4.39
C VAL A 223 -1.07 14.16 5.90
N ASP A 224 -2.26 13.78 6.34
CA ASP A 224 -2.58 13.60 7.76
C ASP A 224 -2.41 12.16 8.22
N ALA A 225 -2.52 11.20 7.29
CA ALA A 225 -2.24 9.79 7.54
C ALA A 225 -1.66 9.12 6.29
N LEU A 226 -0.80 8.09 6.50
CA LEU A 226 -0.16 7.35 5.43
C LEU A 226 -0.02 5.88 5.83
N SER A 227 -0.51 4.96 5.00
CA SER A 227 -0.42 3.52 5.25
C SER A 227 0.82 2.91 4.60
N LEU A 228 1.52 2.03 5.33
CA LEU A 228 2.76 1.39 4.92
C LEU A 228 2.72 -0.12 5.16
N SER A 229 3.35 -0.88 4.27
CA SER A 229 3.54 -2.32 4.42
C SER A 229 5.00 -2.73 4.31
N SER A 230 5.46 -3.52 5.28
CA SER A 230 6.84 -4.00 5.35
C SER A 230 7.19 -4.92 4.18
N HIS A 231 6.32 -5.88 3.85
CA HIS A 231 6.64 -6.90 2.84
C HIS A 231 6.71 -6.38 1.40
N LYS A 232 6.24 -5.18 1.12
CA LYS A 232 6.33 -4.58 -0.22
C LYS A 232 7.71 -3.97 -0.52
N ILE A 233 8.51 -3.80 0.53
CA ILE A 233 9.89 -3.28 0.43
C ILE A 233 10.94 -4.32 0.88
N GLY A 234 10.56 -5.60 0.95
CA GLY A 234 11.47 -6.67 1.34
C GLY A 234 11.67 -6.83 2.84
N GLY A 235 10.80 -6.27 3.67
CA GLY A 235 10.70 -6.59 5.08
C GLY A 235 9.79 -7.82 5.33
N PRO A 236 9.59 -8.23 6.60
CA PRO A 236 8.76 -9.38 6.94
C PRO A 236 7.28 -9.12 6.68
N LYS A 237 6.54 -10.19 6.38
CA LYS A 237 5.07 -10.20 6.36
C LYS A 237 4.50 -10.05 7.77
N GLY A 238 3.28 -9.57 7.90
CA GLY A 238 2.62 -9.44 9.21
C GLY A 238 3.09 -8.21 10.02
N VAL A 239 3.71 -7.24 9.36
CA VAL A 239 4.11 -5.94 9.93
C VAL A 239 3.85 -4.82 8.93
N GLY A 240 3.36 -3.72 9.42
CA GLY A 240 3.20 -2.46 8.70
C GLY A 240 3.26 -1.28 9.67
N ALA A 241 2.96 -0.11 9.18
CA ALA A 241 2.83 1.08 10.00
C ALA A 241 1.77 2.03 9.42
N LEU A 242 1.15 2.77 10.32
CA LEU A 242 0.37 3.95 10.03
C LEU A 242 1.18 5.17 10.49
N PHE A 243 1.53 6.06 9.55
CA PHE A 243 1.86 7.43 9.92
C PHE A 243 0.56 8.16 10.24
N LEU A 244 0.51 8.78 11.40
CA LEU A 244 -0.62 9.61 11.83
C LEU A 244 -0.09 10.94 12.35
N LYS A 245 -0.34 12.01 11.61
CA LYS A 245 0.13 13.36 11.93
C LYS A 245 -0.38 13.79 13.29
N THR A 246 0.49 14.41 14.07
CA THR A 246 0.16 14.90 15.42
C THR A 246 -1.10 15.79 15.40
N ARG A 247 -2.05 15.52 16.29
CA ARG A 247 -3.36 16.17 16.46
C ARG A 247 -4.44 15.76 15.45
N THR A 248 -4.17 14.87 14.49
CA THR A 248 -5.24 14.27 13.71
C THR A 248 -6.20 13.53 14.66
N PRO A 249 -7.51 13.79 14.60
CA PRO A 249 -8.49 13.05 15.41
C PRO A 249 -8.41 11.57 15.10
N PHE A 250 -8.42 10.71 16.13
CA PHE A 250 -8.31 9.27 15.89
C PHE A 250 -8.99 8.47 17.00
N GLY A 251 -9.78 7.49 16.60
CA GLY A 251 -10.36 6.46 17.46
C GLY A 251 -9.62 5.15 17.28
N ALA A 252 -9.08 4.56 18.35
CA ALA A 252 -8.36 3.29 18.28
C ALA A 252 -9.30 2.16 17.82
N GLN A 253 -8.92 1.42 16.78
CA GLN A 253 -9.70 0.31 16.24
C GLN A 253 -9.40 -1.01 16.96
N ILE A 254 -8.19 -1.18 17.48
CA ILE A 254 -7.79 -2.32 18.31
C ILE A 254 -7.54 -1.83 19.73
N VAL A 255 -8.48 -2.11 20.60
CA VAL A 255 -8.47 -1.67 22.01
C VAL A 255 -7.92 -2.76 22.93
N GLY A 256 -7.31 -2.37 24.07
CA GLY A 256 -6.74 -3.32 25.02
C GLY A 256 -5.75 -2.69 26.00
N GLY A 257 -4.53 -3.22 26.08
CA GLY A 257 -3.51 -2.87 27.09
C GLY A 257 -2.77 -1.54 26.85
N GLY A 258 -3.20 -0.71 25.92
CA GLY A 258 -2.68 0.66 25.76
C GLY A 258 -1.35 0.78 25.01
N GLN A 259 -0.91 -0.26 24.31
CA GLN A 259 0.29 -0.20 23.46
C GLN A 259 0.12 0.86 22.37
N GLU A 260 1.23 1.21 21.71
CA GLU A 260 1.26 2.25 20.66
C GLU A 260 0.54 3.55 21.12
N ALA A 261 0.84 4.02 22.32
CA ALA A 261 0.25 5.22 22.92
C ALA A 261 -1.30 5.19 22.99
N ASN A 262 -1.91 4.05 23.24
CA ASN A 262 -3.36 3.79 23.24
C ASN A 262 -4.02 3.89 21.85
N LEU A 263 -3.25 3.96 20.77
CA LEU A 263 -3.78 4.05 19.42
C LEU A 263 -3.95 2.67 18.77
N ARG A 264 -3.17 1.66 19.23
CA ARG A 264 -3.26 0.28 18.75
C ARG A 264 -2.74 -0.69 19.81
N SER A 265 -3.64 -1.39 20.45
CA SER A 265 -3.27 -2.33 21.52
C SER A 265 -2.80 -3.68 20.99
N GLY A 266 -2.06 -4.42 21.83
CA GLY A 266 -1.49 -5.73 21.55
C GLY A 266 0.03 -5.74 21.69
N THR A 267 0.59 -6.85 22.16
CA THR A 267 2.04 -7.01 22.31
C THR A 267 2.73 -6.83 20.97
N GLN A 268 3.76 -5.99 20.94
CA GLN A 268 4.46 -5.64 19.71
C GLN A 268 5.33 -6.79 19.20
N ASN A 269 5.37 -6.97 17.89
CA ASN A 269 6.22 -7.92 17.20
C ASN A 269 7.63 -7.34 17.02
N ILE A 270 8.49 -7.46 18.04
CA ILE A 270 9.82 -6.84 18.04
C ILE A 270 10.67 -7.29 16.84
N ALA A 271 10.76 -8.61 16.60
CA ALA A 271 11.52 -9.12 15.46
C ALA A 271 11.03 -8.57 14.12
N GLY A 272 9.70 -8.57 13.93
CA GLY A 272 9.10 -8.06 12.70
C GLY A 272 9.31 -6.56 12.50
N VAL A 273 9.18 -5.77 13.57
CA VAL A 273 9.39 -4.32 13.52
C VAL A 273 10.85 -3.97 13.21
N VAL A 274 11.81 -4.70 13.78
CA VAL A 274 13.25 -4.53 13.47
C VAL A 274 13.53 -4.86 11.99
N GLY A 275 12.96 -5.96 11.49
CA GLY A 275 13.07 -6.33 10.07
C GLY A 275 12.48 -5.28 9.15
N PHE A 276 11.32 -4.71 9.53
CA PHE A 276 10.71 -3.62 8.76
C PHE A 276 11.61 -2.37 8.74
N ALA A 277 12.15 -1.95 9.88
CA ALA A 277 13.05 -0.81 9.97
C ALA A 277 14.31 -0.99 9.12
N ALA A 278 14.91 -2.19 9.16
CA ALA A 278 16.08 -2.52 8.34
C ALA A 278 15.77 -2.46 6.83
N ALA A 279 14.61 -3.02 6.42
CA ALA A 279 14.17 -2.92 5.02
C ALA A 279 13.89 -1.48 4.59
N ALA A 280 13.28 -0.67 5.46
CA ALA A 280 12.99 0.73 5.20
C ALA A 280 14.28 1.56 5.02
N GLN A 281 15.27 1.35 5.90
CA GLN A 281 16.58 2.00 5.77
C GLN A 281 17.29 1.59 4.48
N ALA A 282 17.40 0.29 4.19
CA ALA A 282 18.04 -0.21 2.97
C ALA A 282 17.37 0.35 1.71
N SER A 283 16.04 0.36 1.67
CA SER A 283 15.29 0.93 0.56
C SER A 283 15.49 2.45 0.43
N HIS A 284 15.57 3.17 1.54
CA HIS A 284 15.80 4.61 1.54
C HIS A 284 17.21 4.98 1.07
N GLU A 285 18.23 4.27 1.55
CA GLU A 285 19.64 4.48 1.17
C GLU A 285 19.91 4.20 -0.31
N GLN A 286 19.19 3.23 -0.89
CA GLN A 286 19.35 2.82 -2.28
C GLN A 286 18.29 3.41 -3.21
N LEU A 287 17.40 4.28 -2.73
CA LEU A 287 16.18 4.71 -3.41
C LEU A 287 16.44 5.22 -4.84
N GLU A 288 17.37 6.14 -4.99
CA GLU A 288 17.67 6.75 -6.29
C GLU A 288 18.21 5.72 -7.28
N ALA A 289 19.21 4.93 -6.87
CA ALA A 289 19.84 3.93 -7.73
C ALA A 289 18.87 2.80 -8.09
N ALA A 290 18.11 2.28 -7.11
CA ALA A 290 17.14 1.21 -7.32
C ALA A 290 15.97 1.69 -8.20
N SER A 291 15.50 2.91 -7.99
CA SER A 291 14.43 3.50 -8.80
C SER A 291 14.88 3.72 -10.26
N ALA A 292 16.10 4.22 -10.48
CA ALA A 292 16.66 4.37 -11.82
C ALA A 292 16.83 3.03 -12.53
N HIS A 293 17.36 2.01 -11.84
CA HIS A 293 17.50 0.66 -12.34
C HIS A 293 16.14 0.05 -12.75
N MET A 294 15.15 0.09 -11.85
CA MET A 294 13.82 -0.41 -12.14
C MET A 294 13.14 0.33 -13.29
N ARG A 295 13.33 1.65 -13.42
CA ARG A 295 12.80 2.42 -14.57
C ARG A 295 13.41 1.95 -15.90
N ALA A 296 14.70 1.74 -15.96
CA ALA A 296 15.36 1.26 -17.17
C ALA A 296 14.84 -0.12 -17.60
N LEU A 297 14.67 -1.03 -16.63
CA LEU A 297 14.11 -2.36 -16.89
C LEU A 297 12.62 -2.32 -17.24
N ARG A 298 11.84 -1.46 -16.58
CA ARG A 298 10.43 -1.21 -16.88
C ARG A 298 10.28 -0.75 -18.35
N ASP A 299 11.09 0.20 -18.77
CA ASP A 299 11.03 0.77 -20.11
C ASP A 299 11.44 -0.27 -21.16
N ARG A 300 12.45 -1.11 -20.87
CA ARG A 300 12.85 -2.25 -21.70
C ARG A 300 11.71 -3.27 -21.83
N LEU A 301 11.10 -3.66 -20.69
CA LEU A 301 9.99 -4.61 -20.65
C LEU A 301 8.81 -4.09 -21.48
N PHE A 302 8.39 -2.86 -21.21
CA PHE A 302 7.28 -2.24 -21.92
C PHE A 302 7.53 -2.20 -23.44
N SER A 303 8.74 -1.81 -23.87
CA SER A 303 9.09 -1.78 -25.28
C SER A 303 9.00 -3.17 -25.91
N GLY A 304 9.54 -4.20 -25.25
CA GLY A 304 9.48 -5.58 -25.74
C GLY A 304 8.06 -6.16 -25.80
N LEU A 305 7.22 -5.82 -24.81
CA LEU A 305 5.82 -6.28 -24.75
C LEU A 305 4.93 -5.59 -25.79
N SER A 306 5.12 -4.28 -26.00
CA SER A 306 4.32 -3.48 -26.94
C SER A 306 4.51 -3.86 -28.41
N GLU A 307 5.59 -4.56 -28.73
CA GLU A 307 5.86 -5.08 -30.08
C GLU A 307 5.20 -6.45 -30.37
N LEU A 308 4.60 -7.08 -29.34
CA LEU A 308 4.02 -8.42 -29.49
C LEU A 308 2.63 -8.33 -30.12
N SER A 309 2.39 -9.13 -31.16
CA SER A 309 1.05 -9.35 -31.69
C SER A 309 0.19 -10.03 -30.61
N GLY A 310 -1.04 -9.56 -30.41
CA GLY A 310 -1.95 -10.06 -29.37
C GLY A 310 -1.75 -9.44 -27.99
N VAL A 311 -0.80 -8.51 -27.85
CA VAL A 311 -0.60 -7.71 -26.62
C VAL A 311 -0.99 -6.26 -26.87
N GLU A 312 -1.80 -5.71 -25.99
CA GLU A 312 -2.21 -4.32 -26.01
C GLU A 312 -1.54 -3.55 -24.88
N ALA A 313 -0.68 -2.61 -25.22
CA ALA A 313 -0.06 -1.65 -24.32
C ALA A 313 -1.00 -0.44 -24.13
N PHE A 314 -2.00 -0.57 -23.28
CA PHE A 314 -3.05 0.47 -23.10
C PHE A 314 -2.59 1.68 -22.28
N ILE A 315 -1.51 1.54 -21.52
CA ILE A 315 -0.83 2.61 -20.77
C ILE A 315 0.65 2.55 -21.13
N ASP A 316 1.27 3.71 -21.43
CA ASP A 316 2.72 3.83 -21.54
C ASP A 316 3.32 4.29 -20.19
N PRO A 317 3.96 3.40 -19.41
CA PRO A 317 4.48 3.73 -18.09
C PRO A 317 5.82 4.49 -18.12
N ARG A 318 6.37 4.81 -19.29
CA ARG A 318 7.73 5.40 -19.42
C ARG A 318 7.83 6.85 -18.99
N SER A 319 6.72 7.52 -18.70
CA SER A 319 6.74 8.88 -18.13
C SER A 319 7.06 8.86 -16.63
N LEU A 320 7.30 10.05 -16.05
CA LEU A 320 7.48 10.25 -14.62
C LEU A 320 6.15 10.17 -13.83
N ASP A 321 5.02 10.13 -14.52
CA ASP A 321 3.70 9.97 -13.92
C ASP A 321 3.42 8.53 -13.47
N TYR A 322 4.39 7.64 -13.64
CA TYR A 322 4.30 6.23 -13.24
C TYR A 322 5.45 5.80 -12.35
N GLY A 323 5.14 4.90 -11.43
CA GLY A 323 6.13 4.25 -10.57
C GLY A 323 7.20 3.49 -11.37
N PRO A 324 8.36 3.26 -10.75
CA PRO A 324 9.51 2.68 -11.47
C PRO A 324 9.36 1.20 -11.80
N HIS A 325 8.39 0.48 -11.24
CA HIS A 325 8.45 -0.97 -11.08
C HIS A 325 7.25 -1.74 -11.62
N ILE A 326 6.24 -1.10 -12.21
CA ILE A 326 5.03 -1.77 -12.71
C ILE A 326 4.90 -1.57 -14.21
N VAL A 327 4.60 -2.66 -14.93
CA VAL A 327 4.16 -2.69 -16.31
C VAL A 327 2.92 -3.57 -16.40
N THR A 328 1.85 -3.04 -16.96
CA THR A 328 0.61 -3.78 -17.16
C THR A 328 0.20 -3.72 -18.62
N VAL A 329 -0.12 -4.89 -19.17
CA VAL A 329 -0.59 -5.05 -20.54
C VAL A 329 -1.89 -5.85 -20.55
N LEU A 330 -2.64 -5.74 -21.64
CA LEU A 330 -3.83 -6.56 -21.89
C LEU A 330 -3.52 -7.55 -23.03
N CYS A 331 -4.04 -8.76 -22.90
CA CYS A 331 -3.99 -9.79 -23.94
C CYS A 331 -5.44 -10.16 -24.32
N PRO A 332 -6.09 -9.38 -25.21
CA PRO A 332 -7.48 -9.60 -25.58
C PRO A 332 -7.71 -11.02 -26.10
N GLY A 333 -8.80 -11.66 -25.67
CA GLY A 333 -9.11 -13.05 -26.01
C GLY A 333 -8.51 -14.11 -25.09
N PHE A 334 -7.72 -13.69 -24.11
CA PHE A 334 -7.21 -14.58 -23.06
C PHE A 334 -7.81 -14.19 -21.70
N GLU A 335 -7.82 -15.15 -20.78
CA GLU A 335 -8.09 -14.92 -19.36
C GLU A 335 -6.78 -14.79 -18.59
N SER A 336 -6.71 -13.84 -17.69
CA SER A 336 -5.55 -13.54 -16.87
C SER A 336 -4.98 -14.77 -16.16
N GLU A 337 -5.84 -15.58 -15.54
CA GLU A 337 -5.42 -16.81 -14.85
C GLU A 337 -4.72 -17.78 -15.80
N THR A 338 -5.26 -17.97 -17.01
CA THR A 338 -4.65 -18.82 -18.04
C THR A 338 -3.26 -18.30 -18.41
N LEU A 339 -3.12 -16.99 -18.60
CA LEU A 339 -1.82 -16.38 -18.92
C LEU A 339 -0.81 -16.57 -17.79
N ILE A 340 -1.21 -16.32 -16.55
CA ILE A 340 -0.37 -16.49 -15.35
C ILE A 340 0.11 -17.95 -15.25
N LEU A 341 -0.78 -18.94 -15.35
CA LEU A 341 -0.43 -20.36 -15.28
C LEU A 341 0.49 -20.80 -16.43
N GLN A 342 0.27 -20.25 -17.63
CA GLN A 342 1.13 -20.53 -18.79
C GLN A 342 2.52 -19.95 -18.65
N LEU A 343 2.65 -18.73 -18.07
CA LEU A 343 3.93 -18.07 -17.77
C LEU A 343 4.66 -18.78 -16.63
N ASP A 344 3.96 -19.14 -15.56
CA ASP A 344 4.51 -19.88 -14.42
C ASP A 344 5.13 -21.23 -14.86
N ARG A 345 4.46 -21.99 -15.72
CA ARG A 345 5.01 -23.23 -16.31
C ARG A 345 6.31 -23.00 -17.10
N ARG A 346 6.58 -21.77 -17.53
CA ARG A 346 7.78 -21.34 -18.23
C ARG A 346 8.78 -20.61 -17.33
N GLY A 347 8.53 -20.66 -16.01
CA GLY A 347 9.40 -20.08 -14.99
C GLY A 347 9.26 -18.57 -14.79
N VAL A 348 8.17 -17.95 -15.24
CA VAL A 348 7.91 -16.51 -15.07
C VAL A 348 6.72 -16.29 -14.14
N CYS A 349 6.97 -15.74 -12.95
CA CYS A 349 5.94 -15.38 -11.97
C CYS A 349 5.45 -13.96 -12.21
N VAL A 350 4.14 -13.81 -12.47
CA VAL A 350 3.44 -12.54 -12.72
C VAL A 350 2.08 -12.55 -12.03
N SER A 351 1.34 -11.45 -12.08
CA SER A 351 -0.01 -11.33 -11.50
C SER A 351 -1.04 -10.79 -12.50
N GLY A 352 -2.31 -10.99 -12.25
CA GLY A 352 -3.44 -10.54 -13.06
C GLY A 352 -4.25 -9.42 -12.42
N GLY A 353 -3.62 -8.50 -11.71
CA GLY A 353 -4.30 -7.46 -10.95
C GLY A 353 -4.18 -7.68 -9.44
N SER A 354 -5.25 -7.49 -8.66
CA SER A 354 -5.20 -7.80 -7.24
C SER A 354 -5.17 -9.33 -7.04
N ALA A 355 -4.14 -9.83 -6.36
CA ALA A 355 -3.96 -11.26 -6.08
C ALA A 355 -5.09 -11.87 -5.21
N CYS A 356 -6.02 -11.05 -4.71
CA CYS A 356 -7.09 -11.44 -3.79
C CYS A 356 -8.40 -11.82 -4.49
N SER A 357 -8.57 -11.52 -5.79
CA SER A 357 -9.82 -11.76 -6.54
C SER A 357 -9.79 -13.00 -7.43
N SER A 358 -8.92 -13.97 -7.15
CA SER A 358 -8.71 -15.18 -7.98
C SER A 358 -9.89 -16.17 -8.04
N SER A 359 -11.03 -15.85 -7.44
CA SER A 359 -12.22 -16.73 -7.45
C SER A 359 -13.36 -16.28 -8.38
N ASP A 360 -13.31 -15.07 -8.92
CA ASP A 360 -14.37 -14.52 -9.76
C ASP A 360 -13.84 -14.11 -11.13
N LEU A 361 -14.57 -14.50 -12.19
CA LEU A 361 -14.35 -14.10 -13.60
C LEU A 361 -14.67 -12.60 -13.84
N GLU A 362 -14.49 -11.77 -12.81
CA GLU A 362 -14.70 -10.32 -12.92
C GLU A 362 -13.40 -9.61 -13.26
N PRO A 363 -13.42 -8.62 -14.16
CA PRO A 363 -12.25 -7.82 -14.49
C PRO A 363 -11.82 -6.97 -13.31
N SER A 364 -10.57 -6.52 -13.31
CA SER A 364 -10.08 -5.55 -12.34
C SER A 364 -11.02 -4.34 -12.22
N HIS A 365 -11.40 -4.00 -10.98
CA HIS A 365 -12.19 -2.78 -10.70
C HIS A 365 -11.42 -1.51 -11.11
N VAL A 366 -10.09 -1.53 -11.05
CA VAL A 366 -9.23 -0.42 -11.50
C VAL A 366 -9.42 -0.19 -13.00
N LEU A 367 -9.31 -1.25 -13.81
CA LEU A 367 -9.51 -1.16 -15.26
C LEU A 367 -10.95 -0.78 -15.61
N SER A 368 -11.92 -1.30 -14.87
CA SER A 368 -13.34 -0.93 -15.03
C SER A 368 -13.58 0.55 -14.71
N ALA A 369 -12.97 1.08 -13.64
CA ALA A 369 -13.03 2.49 -13.28
C ALA A 369 -12.38 3.42 -14.33
N MET A 370 -11.36 2.91 -15.05
CA MET A 370 -10.72 3.61 -16.18
C MET A 370 -11.55 3.54 -17.48
N GLY A 371 -12.68 2.80 -17.49
CA GLY A 371 -13.52 2.61 -18.67
C GLY A 371 -12.97 1.61 -19.68
N ILE A 372 -12.08 0.73 -19.26
CA ILE A 372 -11.59 -0.37 -20.10
C ILE A 372 -12.70 -1.44 -20.24
N ASP A 373 -12.95 -1.85 -21.47
CA ASP A 373 -13.94 -2.86 -21.77
C ASP A 373 -13.63 -4.20 -21.06
N ARG A 374 -14.71 -4.87 -20.60
CA ARG A 374 -14.60 -6.10 -19.80
C ARG A 374 -13.77 -7.18 -20.50
N ASP A 375 -14.05 -7.43 -21.77
CA ASP A 375 -13.40 -8.52 -22.51
C ASP A 375 -11.89 -8.25 -22.71
N ARG A 376 -11.51 -6.99 -22.82
CA ARG A 376 -10.10 -6.59 -22.84
C ARG A 376 -9.46 -6.69 -21.45
N ALA A 377 -10.16 -6.25 -20.42
CA ALA A 377 -9.66 -6.23 -19.04
C ALA A 377 -9.44 -7.64 -18.47
N LEU A 378 -10.21 -8.66 -18.91
CA LEU A 378 -10.03 -10.06 -18.52
C LEU A 378 -8.64 -10.61 -18.88
N GLY A 379 -8.01 -10.10 -19.92
CA GLY A 379 -6.66 -10.50 -20.34
C GLY A 379 -5.52 -9.73 -19.70
N MET A 380 -5.73 -9.10 -18.56
CA MET A 380 -4.72 -8.30 -17.87
C MET A 380 -3.56 -9.15 -17.36
N VAL A 381 -2.33 -8.70 -17.62
CA VAL A 381 -1.10 -9.24 -17.00
C VAL A 381 -0.28 -8.08 -16.45
N ARG A 382 -0.02 -8.13 -15.15
CA ARG A 382 0.86 -7.20 -14.47
C ARG A 382 2.22 -7.83 -14.20
N PHE A 383 3.26 -7.17 -14.67
CA PHE A 383 4.65 -7.43 -14.32
C PHE A 383 5.12 -6.41 -13.31
N SER A 384 5.79 -6.82 -12.26
CA SER A 384 6.36 -5.90 -11.30
C SER A 384 7.77 -6.30 -10.90
N LEU A 385 8.65 -5.31 -10.92
CA LEU A 385 10.07 -5.45 -10.81
C LEU A 385 10.57 -5.11 -9.41
N GLY A 386 11.76 -5.58 -9.10
CA GLY A 386 12.48 -5.23 -7.88
C GLY A 386 13.94 -4.85 -8.15
N PRO A 387 14.66 -4.43 -7.10
CA PRO A 387 16.03 -3.98 -7.23
C PRO A 387 17.03 -5.05 -7.73
N THR A 388 16.65 -6.32 -7.66
CA THR A 388 17.48 -7.45 -8.10
C THR A 388 17.03 -8.04 -9.44
N THR A 389 15.99 -7.52 -10.07
CA THR A 389 15.55 -7.92 -11.41
C THR A 389 16.66 -7.58 -12.42
N THR A 390 16.92 -8.47 -13.38
CA THR A 390 17.98 -8.33 -14.39
C THR A 390 17.41 -8.09 -15.81
N GLU A 391 18.26 -7.68 -16.75
CA GLU A 391 17.87 -7.57 -18.16
C GLU A 391 17.51 -8.93 -18.75
N GLU A 392 18.23 -9.98 -18.34
CA GLU A 392 17.97 -11.37 -18.76
C GLU A 392 16.58 -11.84 -18.32
N ASP A 393 16.13 -11.46 -17.09
CA ASP A 393 14.80 -11.76 -16.62
C ASP A 393 13.73 -11.09 -17.49
N ILE A 394 13.95 -9.84 -17.87
CA ILE A 394 13.06 -9.08 -18.76
C ILE A 394 12.97 -9.72 -20.13
N ASP A 395 14.12 -10.02 -20.75
CA ASP A 395 14.16 -10.64 -22.08
C ASP A 395 13.52 -12.03 -22.08
N HIS A 396 13.71 -12.79 -20.99
CA HIS A 396 13.05 -14.08 -20.83
C HIS A 396 11.52 -13.93 -20.75
N ALA A 397 11.02 -13.00 -19.92
CA ALA A 397 9.60 -12.77 -19.76
C ALA A 397 8.91 -12.36 -21.07
N VAL A 398 9.54 -11.46 -21.85
CA VAL A 398 9.04 -11.05 -23.18
C VAL A 398 8.97 -12.23 -24.15
N ARG A 399 10.01 -13.09 -24.18
CA ARG A 399 10.01 -14.30 -25.03
C ARG A 399 8.90 -15.25 -24.63
N MET A 400 8.70 -15.49 -23.31
CA MET A 400 7.70 -16.42 -22.82
C MET A 400 6.28 -15.93 -23.09
N LEU A 401 5.99 -14.63 -22.88
CA LEU A 401 4.68 -14.08 -23.23
C LEU A 401 4.41 -14.20 -24.73
N ARG A 402 5.42 -13.93 -25.60
CA ARG A 402 5.30 -14.11 -27.07
C ARG A 402 4.89 -15.53 -27.45
N GLU A 403 5.37 -16.56 -26.75
CA GLU A 403 5.01 -17.96 -27.00
C GLU A 403 3.58 -18.29 -26.54
N VAL A 404 3.12 -17.62 -25.47
CA VAL A 404 1.78 -17.86 -24.89
C VAL A 404 0.68 -17.21 -25.72
N VAL A 405 0.91 -16.03 -26.28
CA VAL A 405 -0.12 -15.25 -27.02
C VAL A 405 -0.12 -15.52 -28.54
N LYS A 406 0.72 -16.43 -29.03
CA LYS A 406 0.69 -16.90 -30.43
C LYS A 406 -0.46 -17.88 -30.68
#